data_b9e9190ce20063a469c5985ad0a8391e
#
_entry.id   b9e9190ce20063a469c5985ad0a8391e
#
_cell.length_a   1.000
_cell.length_b   1.000
_cell.length_c   1.000
_cell.angle_alpha   90.00
_cell.angle_beta   90.00
_cell.angle_gamma   90.00
#
_symmetry.space_group_name_H-M   'P 1'
#
loop_
_entity.id
_entity.type
_entity.pdbx_description
1 polymer ?
#
loop_
_entity_poly.entity_id
_entity_poly.type
_entity_poly.pdbx_seq_one_letter_code
_entity_poly.pdbx_strand_id
1 'polypeptide(L)'
;MSEEELRPDPLTLLRQLASDGRRRAILRVYLGYGPGTGTTTSMLDEARRRKGRGTDVVVASYRIHDPPAKALAQLEVIEGSRALPGERPLNVDLLLARNPEVACIDDLMGLDLNGRPRIESVPTLLAAGITLLATLHVLSVRSAATAVADLLGEPIEEPLLSDAVFDMIDEIEYVDITPADLIRRIRESSILTPARLALAMQRELRPAVLDILRETALRMTAEHMDRQLGRYLPSPASPLEFRGRIVLSIPIRAGWDERIRSVARYAAAQGAKLSVVAVRTRNLTDQEKGWLGSYAALTHQLGGELTRLEGRNVAATLAHYISETAATEVVIGHRRQARWRPWDTTSELIRRLAGVDVHILRVREPAV
;
A
#
# COMPACT_ATOMS: atom_id res chain seq x y z
N MET A 1 20.17 -8.28 -38.12
CA MET A 1 18.78 -8.06 -37.72
C MET A 1 18.75 -6.72 -37.00
N SER A 2 18.23 -5.72 -37.65
CA SER A 2 18.22 -4.33 -37.20
C SER A 2 17.13 -4.11 -36.16
N GLU A 3 17.40 -3.25 -35.16
CA GLU A 3 16.47 -2.86 -34.08
C GLU A 3 15.13 -2.23 -34.55
N GLU A 4 14.94 -2.07 -35.84
CA GLU A 4 13.71 -1.55 -36.44
C GLU A 4 12.57 -2.57 -36.55
N GLU A 5 12.85 -3.88 -36.47
CA GLU A 5 11.81 -4.95 -36.58
C GLU A 5 11.01 -5.21 -35.29
N LEU A 6 11.33 -4.53 -34.17
CA LEU A 6 10.67 -4.74 -32.87
C LEU A 6 9.67 -3.64 -32.46
N ARG A 7 9.45 -2.63 -33.32
CA ARG A 7 8.40 -1.63 -33.04
C ARG A 7 7.10 -2.08 -33.69
N PRO A 8 6.06 -2.40 -32.92
CA PRO A 8 4.74 -2.69 -33.49
C PRO A 8 4.29 -1.48 -34.33
N ASP A 9 3.79 -1.75 -35.55
CA ASP A 9 3.25 -0.74 -36.43
C ASP A 9 2.22 0.15 -35.69
N PRO A 10 2.37 1.49 -35.74
CA PRO A 10 1.44 2.42 -35.11
C PRO A 10 -0.01 2.18 -35.44
N LEU A 11 -0.32 1.69 -36.68
CA LEU A 11 -1.67 1.33 -37.09
C LEU A 11 -2.16 0.03 -36.44
N THR A 12 -1.26 -0.91 -36.14
CA THR A 12 -1.58 -2.13 -35.38
C THR A 12 -1.85 -1.81 -33.91
N LEU A 13 -1.06 -0.91 -33.31
CA LEU A 13 -1.33 -0.36 -31.97
C LEU A 13 -2.66 0.40 -31.91
N LEU A 14 -2.93 1.26 -32.89
CA LEU A 14 -4.20 1.98 -32.99
C LEU A 14 -5.39 1.03 -33.22
N ARG A 15 -5.22 -0.04 -33.98
CA ARG A 15 -6.26 -1.08 -34.16
C ARG A 15 -6.45 -1.91 -32.89
N GLN A 16 -5.40 -2.24 -32.15
CA GLN A 16 -5.50 -2.88 -30.84
C GLN A 16 -6.18 -1.97 -29.83
N LEU A 17 -5.84 -0.67 -29.80
CA LEU A 17 -6.52 0.33 -28.96
C LEU A 17 -7.96 0.60 -29.40
N ALA A 18 -8.28 0.45 -30.69
CA ALA A 18 -9.64 0.60 -31.22
C ALA A 18 -10.48 -0.68 -31.12
N SER A 19 -9.87 -1.88 -31.08
CA SER A 19 -10.57 -3.14 -30.86
C SER A 19 -10.94 -3.37 -29.39
N ASP A 20 -10.22 -2.73 -28.45
CA ASP A 20 -10.64 -2.53 -27.07
C ASP A 20 -11.71 -1.45 -26.90
N GLY A 21 -12.50 -1.18 -27.94
CA GLY A 21 -13.47 -0.10 -28.10
C GLY A 21 -14.62 0.00 -27.07
N ARG A 22 -14.58 -0.77 -25.98
CA ARG A 22 -15.15 -0.43 -24.67
C ARG A 22 -13.98 0.03 -23.81
N ARG A 23 -13.90 1.32 -23.49
CA ARG A 23 -13.00 1.80 -22.44
C ARG A 23 -13.20 0.89 -21.23
N ARG A 24 -12.14 0.18 -20.83
CA ARG A 24 -12.17 -0.64 -19.63
C ARG A 24 -12.65 0.23 -18.48
N ALA A 25 -13.70 -0.18 -17.79
CA ALA A 25 -14.15 0.50 -16.58
C ALA A 25 -13.03 0.47 -15.55
N ILE A 26 -12.81 1.60 -14.89
CA ILE A 26 -11.73 1.78 -13.91
C ILE A 26 -12.29 2.23 -12.57
N LEU A 27 -11.57 1.89 -11.50
CA LEU A 27 -11.76 2.45 -10.18
C LEU A 27 -10.74 3.57 -9.95
N ARG A 28 -11.23 4.82 -9.86
CA ARG A 28 -10.45 5.97 -9.42
C ARG A 28 -10.83 6.36 -7.99
N VAL A 29 -9.84 6.41 -7.11
CA VAL A 29 -10.03 6.70 -5.69
C VAL A 29 -9.44 8.06 -5.34
N TYR A 30 -10.23 8.90 -4.70
CA TYR A 30 -9.82 10.13 -4.02
C TYR A 30 -9.45 9.78 -2.59
N LEU A 31 -8.16 9.68 -2.33
CA LEU A 31 -7.62 9.27 -1.03
C LEU A 31 -7.38 10.49 -0.14
N GLY A 32 -7.97 10.48 1.06
CA GLY A 32 -7.72 11.47 2.09
C GLY A 32 -7.19 10.83 3.35
N TYR A 33 -6.49 11.60 4.18
CA TYR A 33 -5.99 11.09 5.45
C TYR A 33 -6.96 11.30 6.63
N GLY A 34 -8.09 11.98 6.40
CA GLY A 34 -9.13 12.16 7.41
C GLY A 34 -10.39 12.82 6.85
N PRO A 35 -11.49 12.80 7.61
CA PRO A 35 -12.73 13.49 7.22
C PRO A 35 -12.46 14.99 7.10
N GLY A 36 -13.04 15.63 6.05
CA GLY A 36 -12.88 17.07 5.80
C GLY A 36 -11.65 17.45 4.94
N THR A 37 -10.84 16.48 4.49
CA THR A 37 -9.73 16.76 3.56
C THR A 37 -10.19 17.26 2.20
N GLY A 38 -11.46 17.01 1.81
CA GLY A 38 -12.04 17.50 0.56
C GLY A 38 -12.17 16.42 -0.53
N THR A 39 -11.99 15.16 -0.21
CA THR A 39 -12.10 14.03 -1.15
C THR A 39 -13.43 14.01 -1.91
N THR A 40 -14.55 14.16 -1.19
CA THR A 40 -15.89 14.23 -1.80
C THR A 40 -16.03 15.41 -2.76
N THR A 41 -15.48 16.57 -2.39
CA THR A 41 -15.51 17.77 -3.25
C THR A 41 -14.71 17.51 -4.53
N SER A 42 -13.49 16.99 -4.44
CA SER A 42 -12.64 16.66 -5.59
C SER A 42 -13.31 15.63 -6.52
N MET A 43 -13.91 14.58 -5.95
CA MET A 43 -14.66 13.58 -6.70
C MET A 43 -15.84 14.21 -7.48
N LEU A 44 -16.65 15.04 -6.82
CA LEU A 44 -17.81 15.69 -7.46
C LEU A 44 -17.41 16.75 -8.48
N ASP A 45 -16.28 17.43 -8.29
CA ASP A 45 -15.73 18.36 -9.27
C ASP A 45 -15.31 17.63 -10.56
N GLU A 46 -14.68 16.45 -10.44
CA GLU A 46 -14.39 15.63 -11.61
C GLU A 46 -15.67 15.09 -12.26
N ALA A 47 -16.63 14.66 -11.47
CA ALA A 47 -17.94 14.24 -11.97
C ALA A 47 -18.60 15.30 -12.83
N ARG A 48 -18.60 16.56 -12.35
CA ARG A 48 -19.13 17.71 -13.10
C ARG A 48 -18.33 17.99 -14.37
N ARG A 49 -16.99 17.92 -14.30
CA ARG A 49 -16.14 18.09 -15.50
C ARG A 49 -16.44 17.03 -16.57
N ARG A 50 -16.62 15.76 -16.16
CA ARG A 50 -16.98 14.67 -17.08
C ARG A 50 -18.37 14.87 -17.67
N LYS A 51 -19.35 15.21 -16.85
CA LYS A 51 -20.71 15.52 -17.34
C LYS A 51 -20.72 16.70 -18.31
N GLY A 52 -19.96 17.76 -18.04
CA GLY A 52 -19.81 18.90 -18.95
C GLY A 52 -19.17 18.54 -20.31
N ARG A 53 -18.49 17.38 -20.41
CA ARG A 53 -17.95 16.82 -21.65
C ARG A 53 -18.90 15.82 -22.33
N GLY A 54 -20.11 15.65 -21.79
CA GLY A 54 -21.13 14.77 -22.35
C GLY A 54 -21.11 13.32 -21.82
N THR A 55 -20.26 13.03 -20.80
CA THR A 55 -20.27 11.69 -20.15
C THR A 55 -21.52 11.52 -19.31
N ASP A 56 -22.14 10.34 -19.34
CA ASP A 56 -23.27 9.98 -18.50
C ASP A 56 -22.79 9.66 -17.08
N VAL A 57 -22.97 10.61 -16.15
CA VAL A 57 -22.46 10.56 -14.78
C VAL A 57 -23.59 10.63 -13.78
N VAL A 58 -23.58 9.70 -12.81
CA VAL A 58 -24.52 9.68 -11.67
C VAL A 58 -23.79 9.69 -10.34
N VAL A 59 -24.47 10.20 -9.29
CA VAL A 59 -24.03 10.05 -7.90
C VAL A 59 -24.82 8.89 -7.29
N ALA A 60 -24.13 7.80 -6.99
CA ALA A 60 -24.76 6.57 -6.50
C ALA A 60 -24.88 6.55 -4.97
N SER A 61 -23.91 7.15 -4.26
CA SER A 61 -23.98 7.32 -2.81
C SER A 61 -23.22 8.55 -2.35
N TYR A 62 -23.67 9.19 -1.27
CA TYR A 62 -22.96 10.29 -0.61
C TYR A 62 -23.41 10.44 0.85
N ARG A 63 -22.56 11.08 1.67
CA ARG A 63 -22.94 11.49 3.04
C ARG A 63 -23.64 12.84 3.03
N ILE A 64 -24.73 12.98 3.77
CA ILE A 64 -25.59 14.19 3.79
C ILE A 64 -24.90 15.39 4.46
N HIS A 65 -23.86 15.16 5.26
CA HIS A 65 -23.14 16.23 5.96
C HIS A 65 -22.20 17.03 5.06
N ASP A 66 -21.87 16.50 3.88
CA ASP A 66 -21.01 17.13 2.89
C ASP A 66 -21.32 16.50 1.53
N PRO A 67 -21.91 17.09 0.60
CA PRO A 67 -21.40 18.24 -0.11
C PRO A 67 -22.38 19.40 -0.09
N PRO A 68 -21.90 20.63 -0.31
CA PRO A 68 -22.80 21.75 -0.50
C PRO A 68 -23.78 21.42 -1.65
N ALA A 69 -25.06 21.69 -1.45
CA ALA A 69 -26.12 21.44 -2.43
C ALA A 69 -25.76 21.91 -3.86
N LYS A 70 -24.89 22.92 -3.98
CA LYS A 70 -24.32 23.41 -5.25
C LYS A 70 -23.45 22.37 -5.97
N ALA A 71 -22.75 21.46 -5.26
CA ALA A 71 -21.91 20.45 -5.88
C ALA A 71 -22.73 19.32 -6.52
N LEU A 72 -23.92 19.03 -5.99
CA LEU A 72 -24.87 18.06 -6.52
C LEU A 72 -25.83 18.65 -7.57
N ALA A 73 -26.01 19.99 -7.59
CA ALA A 73 -27.07 20.64 -8.36
C ALA A 73 -27.10 20.34 -9.87
N GLN A 74 -26.03 19.82 -10.42
CA GLN A 74 -25.93 19.48 -11.84
C GLN A 74 -25.76 17.98 -12.10
N LEU A 75 -25.78 17.15 -11.06
CA LEU A 75 -25.58 15.71 -11.18
C LEU A 75 -26.89 14.95 -10.89
N GLU A 76 -27.12 13.90 -11.62
CA GLU A 76 -28.19 12.96 -11.31
C GLU A 76 -27.79 12.18 -10.06
N VAL A 77 -28.70 12.10 -9.11
CA VAL A 77 -28.51 11.31 -7.87
C VAL A 77 -29.44 10.11 -7.93
N ILE A 78 -28.87 8.91 -7.77
CA ILE A 78 -29.68 7.69 -7.67
C ILE A 78 -30.30 7.65 -6.27
N GLU A 79 -31.63 7.68 -6.22
CA GLU A 79 -32.37 7.63 -4.98
C GLU A 79 -32.42 6.18 -4.45
N GLY A 80 -31.72 5.91 -3.36
CA GLY A 80 -31.89 4.66 -2.60
C GLY A 80 -33.17 4.70 -1.78
N SER A 81 -33.91 3.61 -1.72
CA SER A 81 -35.28 3.51 -1.18
C SER A 81 -35.44 3.77 0.32
N ARG A 82 -34.43 4.02 1.11
CA ARG A 82 -34.52 4.44 2.52
C ARG A 82 -33.21 5.10 2.96
N ALA A 83 -33.16 6.41 2.92
CA ALA A 83 -32.08 7.13 3.57
C ALA A 83 -32.17 6.98 5.08
N LEU A 84 -31.15 6.44 5.74
CA LEU A 84 -30.93 6.69 7.15
C LEU A 84 -30.64 8.19 7.32
N PRO A 85 -31.05 8.83 8.41
CA PRO A 85 -30.68 10.22 8.65
C PRO A 85 -29.17 10.38 8.55
N GLY A 86 -28.70 11.14 7.55
CA GLY A 86 -27.27 11.43 7.36
C GLY A 86 -26.54 10.59 6.32
N GLU A 87 -27.09 9.52 5.76
CA GLU A 87 -26.44 8.68 4.75
C GLU A 87 -27.40 8.28 3.63
N ARG A 88 -26.90 8.27 2.40
CA ARG A 88 -27.56 7.63 1.27
C ARG A 88 -26.78 6.35 0.92
N PRO A 89 -27.34 5.17 1.30
CA PRO A 89 -26.69 3.91 1.02
C PRO A 89 -26.64 3.63 -0.49
N LEU A 90 -25.62 2.90 -0.92
CA LEU A 90 -25.49 2.47 -2.30
C LEU A 90 -26.59 1.46 -2.65
N ASN A 91 -27.35 1.73 -3.71
CA ASN A 91 -28.27 0.77 -4.29
C ASN A 91 -27.65 0.18 -5.57
N VAL A 92 -27.03 -0.98 -5.42
CA VAL A 92 -26.30 -1.66 -6.52
C VAL A 92 -27.25 -2.05 -7.64
N ASP A 93 -28.44 -2.57 -7.31
CA ASP A 93 -29.40 -3.04 -8.32
C ASP A 93 -29.94 -1.88 -9.18
N LEU A 94 -30.28 -0.75 -8.56
CA LEU A 94 -30.68 0.45 -9.29
C LEU A 94 -29.55 1.02 -10.14
N LEU A 95 -28.32 0.99 -9.62
CA LEU A 95 -27.15 1.48 -10.36
C LEU A 95 -26.88 0.61 -11.59
N LEU A 96 -26.96 -0.71 -11.45
CA LEU A 96 -26.84 -1.65 -12.57
C LEU A 96 -27.96 -1.49 -13.60
N ALA A 97 -29.21 -1.31 -13.14
CA ALA A 97 -30.35 -1.07 -14.01
C ALA A 97 -30.25 0.27 -14.78
N ARG A 98 -29.74 1.33 -14.12
CA ARG A 98 -29.49 2.66 -14.74
C ARG A 98 -28.35 2.61 -15.74
N ASN A 99 -27.33 1.78 -15.48
CA ASN A 99 -26.16 1.51 -16.32
C ASN A 99 -25.46 2.80 -16.86
N PRO A 100 -25.01 3.70 -15.98
CA PRO A 100 -24.30 4.92 -16.38
C PRO A 100 -22.87 4.59 -16.85
N GLU A 101 -22.23 5.53 -17.57
CA GLU A 101 -20.81 5.40 -17.90
C GLU A 101 -19.91 5.59 -16.66
N VAL A 102 -20.33 6.48 -15.73
CA VAL A 102 -19.57 6.81 -14.53
C VAL A 102 -20.50 6.91 -13.33
N ALA A 103 -20.11 6.31 -12.22
CA ALA A 103 -20.80 6.43 -10.93
C ALA A 103 -19.89 6.95 -9.83
N CYS A 104 -20.38 7.91 -9.03
CA CYS A 104 -19.70 8.42 -7.85
C CYS A 104 -20.17 7.69 -6.60
N ILE A 105 -19.22 7.16 -5.83
CA ILE A 105 -19.45 6.45 -4.57
C ILE A 105 -18.65 7.14 -3.46
N ASP A 106 -19.33 7.91 -2.63
CA ASP A 106 -18.68 8.54 -1.50
C ASP A 106 -18.51 7.52 -0.36
N ASP A 107 -17.29 7.43 0.18
CA ASP A 107 -16.89 6.51 1.23
C ASP A 107 -17.09 5.02 0.90
N LEU A 108 -16.05 4.40 0.37
CA LEU A 108 -16.04 2.95 0.05
C LEU A 108 -16.26 2.04 1.29
N MET A 109 -16.04 2.56 2.51
CA MET A 109 -16.32 1.86 3.76
C MET A 109 -17.76 1.97 4.21
N GLY A 110 -18.54 2.90 3.64
CA GLY A 110 -19.97 2.99 3.91
C GLY A 110 -20.69 1.72 3.49
N LEU A 111 -21.92 1.54 4.00
CA LEU A 111 -22.71 0.35 3.71
C LEU A 111 -23.62 0.55 2.50
N ASP A 112 -23.88 -0.54 1.79
CA ASP A 112 -24.94 -0.64 0.79
C ASP A 112 -26.32 -0.85 1.46
N LEU A 113 -27.38 -0.97 0.66
CA LEU A 113 -28.74 -1.24 1.16
C LEU A 113 -28.88 -2.58 1.89
N ASN A 114 -27.98 -3.52 1.64
CA ASN A 114 -27.99 -4.85 2.24
C ASN A 114 -27.11 -4.92 3.50
N GLY A 115 -26.53 -3.79 3.93
CA GLY A 115 -25.65 -3.71 5.08
C GLY A 115 -24.23 -4.24 4.82
N ARG A 116 -23.80 -4.37 3.55
CA ARG A 116 -22.44 -4.79 3.17
C ARG A 116 -21.56 -3.57 2.88
N PRO A 117 -20.25 -3.65 3.12
CA PRO A 117 -19.35 -2.60 2.71
C PRO A 117 -19.42 -2.34 1.19
N ARG A 118 -19.51 -1.07 0.79
CA ARG A 118 -19.65 -0.66 -0.62
C ARG A 118 -18.50 -1.16 -1.49
N ILE A 119 -17.33 -1.33 -0.91
CA ILE A 119 -16.15 -1.87 -1.58
C ILE A 119 -16.40 -3.27 -2.18
N GLU A 120 -17.27 -4.09 -1.57
CA GLU A 120 -17.59 -5.43 -2.04
C GLU A 120 -18.36 -5.41 -3.37
N SER A 121 -19.05 -4.30 -3.67
CA SER A 121 -19.80 -4.13 -4.93
C SER A 121 -18.93 -3.65 -6.09
N VAL A 122 -17.72 -3.16 -5.82
CA VAL A 122 -16.81 -2.59 -6.83
C VAL A 122 -16.53 -3.55 -7.97
N PRO A 123 -16.15 -4.83 -7.75
CA PRO A 123 -15.88 -5.75 -8.86
C PRO A 123 -17.08 -5.97 -9.77
N THR A 124 -18.27 -6.05 -9.19
CA THR A 124 -19.53 -6.24 -9.94
C THR A 124 -19.85 -5.04 -10.83
N LEU A 125 -19.68 -3.82 -10.30
CA LEU A 125 -19.93 -2.59 -11.04
C LEU A 125 -18.92 -2.37 -12.17
N LEU A 126 -17.64 -2.65 -11.91
CA LEU A 126 -16.59 -2.58 -12.94
C LEU A 126 -16.83 -3.63 -14.05
N ALA A 127 -17.24 -4.85 -13.68
CA ALA A 127 -17.59 -5.90 -14.65
C ALA A 127 -18.80 -5.52 -15.53
N ALA A 128 -19.72 -4.72 -14.99
CA ALA A 128 -20.83 -4.14 -15.75
C ALA A 128 -20.41 -3.00 -16.69
N GLY A 129 -19.13 -2.58 -16.68
CA GLY A 129 -18.61 -1.52 -17.54
C GLY A 129 -18.76 -0.11 -16.95
N ILE A 130 -19.14 0.02 -15.68
CA ILE A 130 -19.34 1.31 -15.01
C ILE A 130 -18.01 1.76 -14.37
N THR A 131 -17.45 2.87 -14.84
CA THR A 131 -16.30 3.51 -14.20
C THR A 131 -16.70 4.12 -12.85
N LEU A 132 -15.90 3.89 -11.83
CA LEU A 132 -16.17 4.35 -10.48
C LEU A 132 -15.24 5.49 -10.07
N LEU A 133 -15.82 6.59 -9.61
CA LEU A 133 -15.14 7.64 -8.86
C LEU A 133 -15.52 7.46 -7.39
N ALA A 134 -14.55 7.18 -6.53
CA ALA A 134 -14.86 6.85 -5.15
C ALA A 134 -13.96 7.59 -4.16
N THR A 135 -14.39 7.74 -2.92
CA THR A 135 -13.57 8.31 -1.86
C THR A 135 -13.17 7.23 -0.85
N LEU A 136 -11.98 7.38 -0.28
CA LEU A 136 -11.46 6.52 0.76
C LEU A 136 -10.63 7.34 1.76
N HIS A 137 -10.75 7.02 3.05
CA HIS A 137 -9.88 7.56 4.08
C HIS A 137 -8.81 6.55 4.46
N VAL A 138 -7.56 7.01 4.58
CA VAL A 138 -6.42 6.14 4.88
C VAL A 138 -6.56 5.43 6.23
N LEU A 139 -7.22 6.05 7.21
CA LEU A 139 -7.48 5.42 8.52
C LEU A 139 -8.34 4.15 8.42
N SER A 140 -9.12 4.01 7.36
CA SER A 140 -9.89 2.79 7.09
C SER A 140 -9.03 1.63 6.58
N VAL A 141 -7.74 1.84 6.35
CA VAL A 141 -6.79 0.81 5.90
C VAL A 141 -6.00 0.27 7.08
N ARG A 142 -5.86 -1.05 7.16
CA ARG A 142 -5.32 -1.75 8.34
C ARG A 142 -3.93 -1.28 8.77
N SER A 143 -3.00 -1.10 7.84
CA SER A 143 -1.64 -0.65 8.17
C SER A 143 -1.61 0.74 8.78
N ALA A 144 -2.42 1.66 8.27
CA ALA A 144 -2.55 3.01 8.82
C ALA A 144 -3.25 3.01 10.18
N ALA A 145 -4.33 2.25 10.32
CA ALA A 145 -5.02 2.10 11.61
C ALA A 145 -4.11 1.51 12.69
N THR A 146 -3.28 0.52 12.34
CA THR A 146 -2.29 -0.06 13.26
C THR A 146 -1.27 0.97 13.71
N ALA A 147 -0.71 1.78 12.81
CA ALA A 147 0.25 2.83 13.16
C ALA A 147 -0.36 3.90 14.10
N VAL A 148 -1.63 4.23 13.90
CA VAL A 148 -2.36 5.16 14.79
C VAL A 148 -2.67 4.50 16.13
N ALA A 149 -3.09 3.24 16.15
CA ALA A 149 -3.35 2.47 17.36
C ALA A 149 -2.11 2.38 18.27
N ASP A 150 -0.95 2.13 17.67
CA ASP A 150 0.35 2.11 18.38
C ASP A 150 0.67 3.46 19.03
N LEU A 151 0.36 4.58 18.36
CA LEU A 151 0.57 5.93 18.91
C LEU A 151 -0.43 6.27 20.02
N LEU A 152 -1.69 5.85 19.88
CA LEU A 152 -2.75 6.14 20.84
C LEU A 152 -2.73 5.20 22.05
N GLY A 153 -2.10 4.04 21.93
CA GLY A 153 -2.11 2.97 22.93
C GLY A 153 -3.44 2.23 23.05
N GLU A 154 -4.32 2.39 22.07
CA GLU A 154 -5.64 1.75 22.02
C GLU A 154 -5.99 1.32 20.59
N PRO A 155 -6.70 0.20 20.39
CA PRO A 155 -7.07 -0.27 19.08
C PRO A 155 -8.08 0.65 18.38
N ILE A 156 -8.06 0.66 17.05
CA ILE A 156 -9.11 1.25 16.23
C ILE A 156 -10.18 0.17 16.02
N GLU A 157 -11.36 0.38 16.56
CA GLU A 157 -12.46 -0.62 16.55
C GLU A 157 -13.31 -0.61 15.27
N GLU A 158 -13.01 0.26 14.30
CA GLU A 158 -13.77 0.35 13.05
C GLU A 158 -13.41 -0.80 12.09
N PRO A 159 -14.36 -1.20 11.21
CA PRO A 159 -14.03 -2.16 10.15
C PRO A 159 -12.87 -1.64 9.30
N LEU A 160 -11.85 -2.46 9.09
CA LEU A 160 -10.65 -2.08 8.36
C LEU A 160 -10.51 -2.88 7.07
N LEU A 161 -10.16 -2.19 5.98
CA LEU A 161 -9.76 -2.80 4.73
C LEU A 161 -8.35 -3.40 4.84
N SER A 162 -8.16 -4.55 4.20
CA SER A 162 -6.80 -5.04 3.93
C SER A 162 -6.08 -4.08 2.97
N ASP A 163 -4.77 -3.96 3.11
CA ASP A 163 -3.93 -3.19 2.19
C ASP A 163 -4.02 -3.68 0.73
N ALA A 164 -4.46 -4.92 0.52
CA ALA A 164 -4.77 -5.47 -0.81
C ALA A 164 -5.88 -4.69 -1.56
N VAL A 165 -6.63 -3.82 -0.90
CA VAL A 165 -7.61 -2.93 -1.57
C VAL A 165 -6.94 -2.08 -2.65
N PHE A 166 -5.68 -1.70 -2.47
CA PHE A 166 -4.93 -0.92 -3.45
C PHE A 166 -4.64 -1.67 -4.75
N ASP A 167 -4.75 -3.00 -4.77
CA ASP A 167 -4.57 -3.81 -5.99
C ASP A 167 -5.77 -3.71 -6.94
N MET A 168 -6.95 -3.33 -6.41
CA MET A 168 -8.17 -3.11 -7.20
C MET A 168 -8.27 -1.69 -7.76
N ILE A 169 -7.49 -0.75 -7.24
CA ILE A 169 -7.54 0.65 -7.64
C ILE A 169 -6.70 0.86 -8.90
N ASP A 170 -7.30 1.45 -9.93
CA ASP A 170 -6.59 1.78 -11.16
C ASP A 170 -5.91 3.17 -11.07
N GLU A 171 -6.56 4.14 -10.43
CA GLU A 171 -6.04 5.51 -10.27
C GLU A 171 -6.24 6.02 -8.86
N ILE A 172 -5.22 6.67 -8.28
CA ILE A 172 -5.33 7.37 -7.00
C ILE A 172 -5.08 8.86 -7.21
N GLU A 173 -5.99 9.68 -6.69
CA GLU A 173 -5.79 11.11 -6.49
C GLU A 173 -5.69 11.38 -4.98
N TYR A 174 -4.49 11.73 -4.51
CA TYR A 174 -4.30 12.12 -3.12
C TYR A 174 -4.78 13.56 -2.91
N VAL A 175 -5.76 13.73 -2.01
CA VAL A 175 -6.31 15.04 -1.67
C VAL A 175 -5.67 15.53 -0.38
N ASP A 176 -4.69 16.42 -0.54
CA ASP A 176 -3.89 16.95 0.56
C ASP A 176 -4.43 18.28 1.10
N ILE A 177 -4.31 18.43 2.41
CA ILE A 177 -4.53 19.67 3.16
C ILE A 177 -3.61 19.62 4.39
N THR A 178 -3.15 20.76 4.89
CA THR A 178 -2.33 20.74 6.12
C THR A 178 -3.16 20.34 7.33
N PRO A 179 -2.59 19.65 8.34
CA PRO A 179 -3.31 19.30 9.58
C PRO A 179 -3.94 20.52 10.26
N ALA A 180 -3.27 21.66 10.25
CA ALA A 180 -3.78 22.92 10.82
C ALA A 180 -5.02 23.42 10.08
N ASP A 181 -5.00 23.39 8.74
CA ASP A 181 -6.13 23.80 7.92
C ASP A 181 -7.30 22.80 8.02
N LEU A 182 -6.98 21.49 8.13
CA LEU A 182 -8.00 20.47 8.36
C LEU A 182 -8.74 20.71 9.69
N ILE A 183 -8.01 20.90 10.77
CA ILE A 183 -8.59 21.17 12.10
C ILE A 183 -9.42 22.44 12.06
N ARG A 184 -8.92 23.53 11.42
CA ARG A 184 -9.69 24.77 11.25
C ARG A 184 -10.99 24.52 10.49
N ARG A 185 -10.94 23.83 9.34
CA ARG A 185 -12.10 23.51 8.51
C ARG A 185 -13.14 22.69 9.28
N ILE A 186 -12.71 21.67 10.02
CA ILE A 186 -13.62 20.83 10.81
C ILE A 186 -14.30 21.64 11.91
N ARG A 187 -13.59 22.55 12.58
CA ARG A 187 -14.15 23.43 13.62
C ARG A 187 -15.16 24.44 13.08
N GLU A 188 -14.91 24.96 11.88
CA GLU A 188 -15.75 25.96 11.24
C GLU A 188 -16.94 25.35 10.49
N SER A 189 -16.93 24.04 10.25
CA SER A 189 -17.96 23.32 9.53
C SER A 189 -18.85 22.53 10.48
N SER A 190 -20.01 22.09 9.98
CA SER A 190 -20.90 21.18 10.67
C SER A 190 -20.63 19.69 10.38
N ILE A 191 -19.42 19.35 9.94
CA ILE A 191 -19.02 17.97 9.60
C ILE A 191 -19.15 17.05 10.81
N LEU A 192 -18.77 17.55 12.00
CA LEU A 192 -18.91 16.81 13.26
C LEU A 192 -19.82 17.57 14.24
N THR A 193 -20.61 16.82 14.98
CA THR A 193 -21.34 17.41 16.12
C THR A 193 -20.35 17.89 17.19
N PRO A 194 -20.70 18.89 18.03
CA PRO A 194 -19.79 19.41 19.07
C PRO A 194 -19.23 18.31 19.99
N ALA A 195 -20.05 17.34 20.37
CA ALA A 195 -19.61 16.23 21.21
C ALA A 195 -18.61 15.31 20.49
N ARG A 196 -18.87 14.98 19.20
CA ARG A 196 -17.96 14.16 18.38
C ARG A 196 -16.66 14.93 18.09
N LEU A 197 -16.74 16.24 17.84
CA LEU A 197 -15.56 17.07 17.64
C LEU A 197 -14.65 17.06 18.88
N ALA A 198 -15.22 17.23 20.08
CA ALA A 198 -14.45 17.20 21.30
C ALA A 198 -13.71 15.88 21.52
N LEU A 199 -14.35 14.75 21.22
CA LEU A 199 -13.76 13.43 21.27
C LEU A 199 -12.66 13.27 20.20
N ALA A 200 -12.95 13.63 18.96
CA ALA A 200 -12.03 13.52 17.82
C ALA A 200 -10.76 14.35 18.06
N MET A 201 -10.87 15.54 18.68
CA MET A 201 -9.72 16.38 19.04
C MET A 201 -8.78 15.74 20.06
N GLN A 202 -9.27 14.80 20.86
CA GLN A 202 -8.48 14.05 21.82
C GLN A 202 -7.85 12.80 21.21
N ARG A 203 -8.32 12.33 20.07
CA ARG A 203 -7.92 11.07 19.42
C ARG A 203 -7.40 11.32 18.01
N GLU A 204 -8.26 11.13 17.01
CA GLU A 204 -7.90 11.12 15.59
C GLU A 204 -7.51 12.49 15.01
N LEU A 205 -7.94 13.61 15.60
CA LEU A 205 -7.57 14.97 15.19
C LEU A 205 -6.38 15.55 15.97
N ARG A 206 -5.65 14.74 16.72
CA ARG A 206 -4.37 15.18 17.32
C ARG A 206 -3.36 15.44 16.20
N PRO A 207 -2.60 16.56 16.25
CA PRO A 207 -1.63 16.89 15.21
C PRO A 207 -0.68 15.72 14.87
N ALA A 208 -0.12 15.03 15.87
CA ALA A 208 0.76 13.91 15.66
C ALA A 208 0.09 12.71 14.93
N VAL A 209 -1.21 12.47 15.19
CA VAL A 209 -1.97 11.44 14.48
C VAL A 209 -2.19 11.85 13.03
N LEU A 210 -2.58 13.11 12.81
CA LEU A 210 -2.81 13.64 11.47
C LEU A 210 -1.53 13.66 10.62
N ASP A 211 -0.38 13.97 11.22
CA ASP A 211 0.92 13.91 10.54
C ASP A 211 1.26 12.48 10.10
N ILE A 212 1.07 11.47 10.97
CA ILE A 212 1.27 10.07 10.63
C ILE A 212 0.31 9.61 9.52
N LEU A 213 -0.97 9.96 9.63
CA LEU A 213 -1.97 9.60 8.61
C LEU A 213 -1.65 10.24 7.26
N ARG A 214 -1.21 11.51 7.26
CA ARG A 214 -0.81 12.24 6.06
C ARG A 214 0.41 11.60 5.40
N GLU A 215 1.46 11.31 6.18
CA GLU A 215 2.66 10.61 5.70
C GLU A 215 2.31 9.23 5.13
N THR A 216 1.47 8.47 5.85
CA THR A 216 1.04 7.15 5.41
C THR A 216 0.26 7.21 4.10
N ALA A 217 -0.66 8.18 3.93
CA ALA A 217 -1.40 8.37 2.70
C ALA A 217 -0.50 8.71 1.51
N LEU A 218 0.48 9.59 1.71
CA LEU A 218 1.49 9.93 0.68
C LEU A 218 2.31 8.70 0.28
N ARG A 219 2.79 7.92 1.25
CA ARG A 219 3.54 6.70 1.01
C ARG A 219 2.71 5.67 0.24
N MET A 220 1.47 5.39 0.66
CA MET A 220 0.58 4.45 -0.03
C MET A 220 0.29 4.87 -1.47
N THR A 221 0.13 6.18 -1.71
CA THR A 221 -0.07 6.73 -3.06
C THR A 221 1.18 6.51 -3.92
N ALA A 222 2.36 6.82 -3.41
CA ALA A 222 3.63 6.60 -4.11
C ALA A 222 3.84 5.12 -4.42
N GLU A 223 3.59 4.24 -3.45
CA GLU A 223 3.67 2.79 -3.62
C GLU A 223 2.69 2.24 -4.67
N HIS A 224 1.50 2.81 -4.75
CA HIS A 224 0.54 2.44 -5.79
C HIS A 224 1.05 2.86 -7.18
N MET A 225 1.58 4.08 -7.32
CA MET A 225 2.15 4.57 -8.59
C MET A 225 3.33 3.70 -9.04
N ASP A 226 4.23 3.32 -8.14
CA ASP A 226 5.36 2.44 -8.45
C ASP A 226 4.90 1.07 -8.96
N ARG A 227 3.87 0.50 -8.32
CA ARG A 227 3.27 -0.77 -8.79
C ARG A 227 2.66 -0.65 -10.18
N GLN A 228 2.04 0.47 -10.51
CA GLN A 228 1.50 0.72 -11.84
C GLN A 228 2.60 0.86 -12.88
N LEU A 229 3.65 1.62 -12.59
CA LEU A 229 4.81 1.76 -13.48
C LEU A 229 5.46 0.40 -13.78
N GLY A 230 5.59 -0.47 -12.78
CA GLY A 230 6.10 -1.82 -12.94
C GLY A 230 5.25 -2.71 -13.87
N ARG A 231 3.95 -2.43 -14.04
CA ARG A 231 3.08 -3.13 -15.01
C ARG A 231 3.30 -2.69 -16.46
N TYR A 232 3.75 -1.45 -16.68
CA TYR A 232 3.94 -0.86 -18.01
C TYR A 232 5.38 -0.94 -18.53
N LEU A 233 6.35 -1.20 -17.65
CA LEU A 233 7.75 -1.31 -18.01
C LEU A 233 8.27 -2.74 -17.76
N PRO A 234 8.14 -3.64 -18.75
CA PRO A 234 8.75 -4.96 -18.67
C PRO A 234 10.25 -4.83 -18.97
N SER A 235 11.03 -4.28 -18.04
CA SER A 235 12.49 -4.31 -18.17
C SER A 235 13.12 -4.35 -16.77
N PRO A 236 14.12 -5.24 -16.57
CA PRO A 236 14.85 -5.33 -15.31
C PRO A 236 15.75 -4.12 -15.01
N ALA A 237 15.61 -3.03 -15.75
CA ALA A 237 16.44 -1.82 -15.65
C ALA A 237 15.60 -0.54 -15.50
N SER A 238 14.55 -0.55 -14.66
CA SER A 238 13.89 0.71 -14.31
C SER A 238 14.69 1.42 -13.22
N PRO A 239 15.21 2.65 -13.45
CA PRO A 239 15.97 3.40 -12.46
C PRO A 239 15.15 3.87 -11.25
N LEU A 240 13.85 3.54 -11.18
CA LEU A 240 12.91 3.97 -10.15
C LEU A 240 12.48 2.85 -9.18
N GLU A 241 13.11 1.68 -9.20
CA GLU A 241 13.01 0.73 -8.09
C GLU A 241 13.87 1.20 -6.90
N PHE A 242 13.51 2.34 -6.32
CA PHE A 242 14.03 2.77 -5.01
C PHE A 242 13.47 1.94 -3.83
N ARG A 243 12.88 0.80 -4.10
CA ARG A 243 12.66 -0.20 -3.06
C ARG A 243 13.92 -1.03 -2.93
N GLY A 244 14.82 -0.55 -2.09
CA GLY A 244 16.00 -1.31 -1.72
C GLY A 244 15.62 -2.74 -1.34
N ARG A 245 16.48 -3.68 -1.60
CA ARG A 245 16.40 -5.04 -1.03
C ARG A 245 17.36 -5.12 0.13
N ILE A 246 16.86 -5.46 1.31
CA ILE A 246 17.68 -5.71 2.49
C ILE A 246 17.90 -7.21 2.61
N VAL A 247 19.14 -7.63 2.55
CA VAL A 247 19.55 -9.01 2.74
C VAL A 247 20.02 -9.22 4.17
N LEU A 248 19.30 -10.02 4.97
CA LEU A 248 19.75 -10.44 6.29
C LEU A 248 20.44 -11.80 6.19
N SER A 249 21.76 -11.85 6.39
CA SER A 249 22.49 -13.10 6.49
C SER A 249 22.43 -13.68 7.90
N ILE A 250 21.87 -14.89 8.03
CA ILE A 250 21.76 -15.59 9.29
C ILE A 250 22.62 -16.86 9.30
N PRO A 251 23.29 -17.20 10.42
CA PRO A 251 23.87 -18.51 10.62
C PRO A 251 22.79 -19.56 10.93
N ILE A 252 23.05 -20.81 10.60
CA ILE A 252 22.11 -21.92 10.84
C ILE A 252 22.24 -22.40 12.28
N ARG A 253 21.63 -21.67 13.22
CA ARG A 253 21.59 -21.97 14.67
C ARG A 253 20.42 -21.28 15.34
N ALA A 254 20.10 -21.65 16.58
CA ALA A 254 19.02 -21.05 17.38
C ALA A 254 19.25 -19.54 17.69
N GLY A 255 18.16 -18.84 18.02
CA GLY A 255 18.16 -17.51 18.61
C GLY A 255 18.21 -16.34 17.60
N TRP A 256 17.70 -16.51 16.40
CA TRP A 256 17.62 -15.47 15.37
C TRP A 256 16.23 -14.86 15.19
N ASP A 257 15.21 -15.39 15.86
CA ASP A 257 13.82 -14.97 15.70
C ASP A 257 13.63 -13.46 15.93
N GLU A 258 14.16 -12.93 17.04
CA GLU A 258 14.02 -11.51 17.38
C GLU A 258 14.78 -10.60 16.42
N ARG A 259 15.91 -11.07 15.90
CA ARG A 259 16.69 -10.32 14.91
C ARG A 259 16.01 -10.28 13.56
N ILE A 260 15.41 -11.39 13.14
CA ILE A 260 14.56 -11.44 11.92
C ILE A 260 13.41 -10.44 12.08
N ARG A 261 12.71 -10.42 13.24
CA ARG A 261 11.65 -9.44 13.52
C ARG A 261 12.16 -7.99 13.49
N SER A 262 13.33 -7.74 14.07
CA SER A 262 13.92 -6.40 14.12
C SER A 262 14.29 -5.89 12.72
N VAL A 263 14.93 -6.73 11.89
CA VAL A 263 15.30 -6.35 10.52
C VAL A 263 14.08 -6.28 9.62
N ALA A 264 13.05 -7.09 9.87
CA ALA A 264 11.78 -6.99 9.15
C ALA A 264 11.08 -5.64 9.41
N ARG A 265 11.06 -5.17 10.67
CA ARG A 265 10.54 -3.83 10.99
C ARG A 265 11.37 -2.73 10.33
N TYR A 266 12.70 -2.87 10.32
CA TYR A 266 13.58 -1.93 9.64
C TYR A 266 13.33 -1.90 8.13
N ALA A 267 13.23 -3.07 7.48
CA ALA A 267 12.92 -3.18 6.06
C ALA A 267 11.54 -2.57 5.73
N ALA A 268 10.52 -2.86 6.54
CA ALA A 268 9.20 -2.28 6.39
C ALA A 268 9.21 -0.74 6.53
N ALA A 269 9.97 -0.19 7.49
CA ALA A 269 10.12 1.25 7.68
C ALA A 269 10.82 1.94 6.49
N GLN A 270 11.70 1.22 5.78
CA GLN A 270 12.38 1.71 4.58
C GLN A 270 11.60 1.41 3.28
N GLY A 271 10.47 0.72 3.35
CA GLY A 271 9.75 0.24 2.19
C GLY A 271 10.52 -0.79 1.37
N ALA A 272 11.54 -1.43 1.96
CA ALA A 272 12.43 -2.37 1.30
C ALA A 272 11.93 -3.81 1.40
N LYS A 273 12.25 -4.63 0.38
CA LYS A 273 11.99 -6.08 0.44
C LYS A 273 13.00 -6.77 1.36
N LEU A 274 12.51 -7.60 2.27
CA LEU A 274 13.37 -8.41 3.14
C LEU A 274 13.66 -9.77 2.50
N SER A 275 14.96 -10.10 2.32
CA SER A 275 15.43 -11.43 1.99
C SER A 275 16.32 -11.96 3.13
N VAL A 276 15.87 -13.00 3.81
CA VAL A 276 16.70 -13.69 4.82
C VAL A 276 17.48 -14.80 4.13
N VAL A 277 18.79 -14.84 4.31
CA VAL A 277 19.68 -15.78 3.61
C VAL A 277 20.48 -16.60 4.60
N ALA A 278 20.44 -17.91 4.41
CA ALA A 278 21.28 -18.86 5.16
C ALA A 278 22.17 -19.65 4.18
N VAL A 279 23.48 -19.60 4.38
CA VAL A 279 24.45 -20.35 3.56
C VAL A 279 24.83 -21.67 4.26
N ARG A 280 24.60 -22.79 3.60
CA ARG A 280 25.07 -24.09 4.09
C ARG A 280 26.41 -24.44 3.45
N THR A 281 27.35 -24.87 4.27
CA THR A 281 28.68 -25.32 3.84
C THR A 281 28.86 -26.85 3.99
N ARG A 282 27.90 -27.51 4.63
CA ARG A 282 27.87 -28.95 4.90
C ARG A 282 26.43 -29.46 4.98
N ASN A 283 26.26 -30.77 5.08
CA ASN A 283 24.95 -31.35 5.35
C ASN A 283 24.39 -30.88 6.71
N LEU A 284 23.11 -30.54 6.72
CA LEU A 284 22.41 -30.07 7.90
C LEU A 284 21.93 -31.24 8.78
N THR A 285 22.03 -31.06 10.07
CA THR A 285 21.37 -31.92 11.06
C THR A 285 19.85 -31.68 11.03
N ASP A 286 19.06 -32.60 11.59
CA ASP A 286 17.60 -32.43 11.66
C ASP A 286 17.19 -31.23 12.53
N GLN A 287 17.97 -30.93 13.57
CA GLN A 287 17.79 -29.77 14.40
C GLN A 287 18.01 -28.46 13.61
N GLU A 288 19.06 -28.40 12.78
CA GLU A 288 19.33 -27.24 11.91
C GLU A 288 18.25 -27.04 10.83
N LYS A 289 17.73 -28.13 10.28
CA LYS A 289 16.56 -28.09 9.37
C LYS A 289 15.32 -27.55 10.08
N GLY A 290 15.11 -27.94 11.35
CA GLY A 290 14.02 -27.42 12.18
C GLY A 290 14.11 -25.91 12.39
N TRP A 291 15.29 -25.37 12.74
CA TRP A 291 15.48 -23.93 12.88
C TRP A 291 15.23 -23.18 11.57
N LEU A 292 15.75 -23.68 10.46
CA LEU A 292 15.51 -23.05 9.15
C LEU A 292 14.04 -23.09 8.75
N GLY A 293 13.30 -24.14 9.09
CA GLY A 293 11.86 -24.23 8.88
C GLY A 293 11.10 -23.15 9.67
N SER A 294 11.43 -23.01 10.97
CA SER A 294 10.84 -21.97 11.83
C SER A 294 11.15 -20.57 11.34
N TYR A 295 12.40 -20.31 10.93
CA TYR A 295 12.80 -18.99 10.40
C TYR A 295 12.14 -18.69 9.05
N ALA A 296 11.95 -19.70 8.18
CA ALA A 296 11.23 -19.52 6.92
C ALA A 296 9.77 -19.14 7.17
N ALA A 297 9.09 -19.85 8.07
CA ALA A 297 7.71 -19.53 8.45
C ALA A 297 7.60 -18.11 9.05
N LEU A 298 8.50 -17.74 9.98
CA LEU A 298 8.54 -16.44 10.59
C LEU A 298 8.79 -15.34 9.53
N THR A 299 9.78 -15.53 8.65
CA THR A 299 10.11 -14.56 7.61
C THR A 299 8.92 -14.34 6.66
N HIS A 300 8.25 -15.42 6.27
CA HIS A 300 7.06 -15.34 5.44
C HIS A 300 5.90 -14.58 6.12
N GLN A 301 5.66 -14.82 7.42
CA GLN A 301 4.68 -14.07 8.21
C GLN A 301 4.98 -12.56 8.26
N LEU A 302 6.25 -12.19 8.17
CA LEU A 302 6.72 -10.79 8.19
C LEU A 302 6.83 -10.17 6.76
N GLY A 303 6.30 -10.85 5.73
CA GLY A 303 6.29 -10.35 4.35
C GLY A 303 7.63 -10.48 3.61
N GLY A 304 8.58 -11.25 4.15
CA GLY A 304 9.87 -11.54 3.52
C GLY A 304 9.96 -12.98 3.00
N GLU A 305 11.12 -13.33 2.44
CA GLU A 305 11.43 -14.68 1.97
C GLU A 305 12.73 -15.19 2.58
N LEU A 306 12.84 -16.50 2.86
CA LEU A 306 14.07 -17.13 3.30
C LEU A 306 14.65 -18.00 2.18
N THR A 307 15.85 -17.64 1.72
CA THR A 307 16.62 -18.36 0.69
C THR A 307 17.74 -19.19 1.33
N ARG A 308 17.86 -20.44 0.92
CA ARG A 308 18.93 -21.35 1.34
C ARG A 308 19.96 -21.44 0.22
N LEU A 309 21.16 -21.02 0.49
CA LEU A 309 22.27 -21.10 -0.46
C LEU A 309 23.23 -22.23 -0.07
N GLU A 310 23.88 -22.78 -1.06
CA GLU A 310 24.93 -23.79 -0.90
C GLU A 310 26.26 -23.24 -1.40
N GLY A 311 27.32 -23.35 -0.60
CA GLY A 311 28.63 -22.90 -1.01
C GLY A 311 29.70 -23.20 0.02
N ARG A 312 30.93 -23.42 -0.45
CA ARG A 312 32.08 -23.69 0.43
C ARG A 312 32.60 -22.41 1.11
N ASN A 313 32.44 -21.28 0.46
CA ASN A 313 32.84 -19.97 0.98
C ASN A 313 31.60 -19.10 1.17
N VAL A 314 31.25 -18.86 2.44
CA VAL A 314 30.03 -18.09 2.82
C VAL A 314 30.08 -16.67 2.25
N ALA A 315 31.22 -15.96 2.35
CA ALA A 315 31.36 -14.60 1.86
C ALA A 315 31.18 -14.49 0.34
N ALA A 316 31.81 -15.41 -0.40
CA ALA A 316 31.70 -15.43 -1.86
C ALA A 316 30.26 -15.77 -2.31
N THR A 317 29.62 -16.75 -1.65
CA THR A 317 28.23 -17.15 -1.96
C THR A 317 27.25 -16.04 -1.67
N LEU A 318 27.39 -15.34 -0.54
CA LEU A 318 26.56 -14.18 -0.20
C LEU A 318 26.78 -13.01 -1.14
N ALA A 319 28.03 -12.67 -1.48
CA ALA A 319 28.34 -11.58 -2.40
C ALA A 319 27.72 -11.81 -3.79
N HIS A 320 27.76 -13.06 -4.27
CA HIS A 320 27.14 -13.43 -5.54
C HIS A 320 25.59 -13.24 -5.46
N TYR A 321 24.94 -13.77 -4.44
CA TYR A 321 23.50 -13.59 -4.24
C TYR A 321 23.09 -12.12 -4.13
N ILE A 322 23.84 -11.31 -3.37
CA ILE A 322 23.60 -9.89 -3.18
C ILE A 322 23.68 -9.16 -4.55
N SER A 323 24.67 -9.49 -5.36
CA SER A 323 24.83 -8.92 -6.69
C SER A 323 23.70 -9.33 -7.64
N GLU A 324 23.31 -10.61 -7.67
CA GLU A 324 22.22 -11.10 -8.53
C GLU A 324 20.85 -10.53 -8.18
N THR A 325 20.61 -10.27 -6.88
CA THR A 325 19.34 -9.75 -6.39
C THR A 325 19.28 -8.24 -6.35
N ALA A 326 20.32 -7.54 -6.80
CA ALA A 326 20.46 -6.08 -6.73
C ALA A 326 20.13 -5.53 -5.34
N ALA A 327 20.63 -6.20 -4.28
CA ALA A 327 20.39 -5.76 -2.91
C ALA A 327 21.12 -4.44 -2.65
N THR A 328 20.42 -3.51 -2.00
CA THR A 328 20.97 -2.19 -1.64
C THR A 328 21.67 -2.21 -0.28
N GLU A 329 21.22 -3.09 0.60
CA GLU A 329 21.73 -3.20 1.95
C GLU A 329 21.92 -4.67 2.35
N VAL A 330 22.96 -4.95 3.11
CA VAL A 330 23.17 -6.24 3.75
C VAL A 330 23.33 -6.09 5.26
N VAL A 331 22.60 -6.91 6.01
CA VAL A 331 22.67 -6.99 7.47
C VAL A 331 23.34 -8.30 7.86
N ILE A 332 24.44 -8.23 8.60
CA ILE A 332 25.22 -9.39 9.04
C ILE A 332 25.43 -9.37 10.55
N GLY A 333 25.45 -10.55 11.15
CA GLY A 333 25.76 -10.70 12.58
C GLY A 333 27.24 -10.87 12.83
N HIS A 334 27.81 -10.07 13.76
CA HIS A 334 29.19 -10.20 14.21
C HIS A 334 29.28 -10.58 15.70
N ARG A 335 30.16 -11.52 16.04
CA ARG A 335 30.42 -11.96 17.42
C ARG A 335 31.43 -11.05 18.11
N ARG A 336 31.14 -10.59 19.33
CA ARG A 336 32.01 -9.69 20.11
C ARG A 336 33.38 -10.27 20.51
N GLN A 337 33.55 -11.61 20.52
CA GLN A 337 34.78 -12.27 20.94
C GLN A 337 35.78 -12.56 19.81
N ALA A 338 35.38 -12.43 18.56
CA ALA A 338 36.30 -12.55 17.46
C ALA A 338 37.08 -11.23 17.32
N ARG A 339 38.38 -11.22 17.65
CA ARG A 339 39.27 -10.17 17.21
C ARG A 339 39.07 -10.03 15.69
N TRP A 340 38.81 -8.81 15.23
CA TRP A 340 38.77 -8.50 13.82
C TRP A 340 40.02 -9.08 13.16
N ARG A 341 39.86 -10.16 12.43
CA ARG A 341 40.92 -10.74 11.63
C ARG A 341 40.66 -10.35 10.18
N PRO A 342 41.71 -9.95 9.44
CA PRO A 342 41.57 -9.58 8.02
C PRO A 342 40.95 -10.67 7.15
N TRP A 343 40.80 -11.88 7.68
CA TRP A 343 40.37 -13.09 7.00
C TRP A 343 39.02 -13.64 7.53
N ASP A 344 38.27 -12.88 8.34
CA ASP A 344 36.94 -13.31 8.75
C ASP A 344 35.91 -13.13 7.62
N THR A 345 34.80 -13.88 7.69
CA THR A 345 33.73 -13.85 6.67
C THR A 345 33.16 -12.46 6.46
N THR A 346 33.07 -11.65 7.52
CA THR A 346 32.57 -10.28 7.47
C THR A 346 33.51 -9.37 6.68
N SER A 347 34.80 -9.41 7.00
CA SER A 347 35.82 -8.60 6.30
C SER A 347 36.00 -9.03 4.83
N GLU A 348 35.85 -10.32 4.55
CA GLU A 348 35.89 -10.83 3.19
C GLU A 348 34.65 -10.41 2.39
N LEU A 349 33.47 -10.44 2.99
CA LEU A 349 32.22 -10.00 2.37
C LEU A 349 32.29 -8.51 2.02
N ILE A 350 32.69 -7.65 2.98
CA ILE A 350 32.80 -6.20 2.78
C ILE A 350 33.74 -5.88 1.59
N ARG A 351 34.85 -6.59 1.45
CA ARG A 351 35.78 -6.37 0.32
C ARG A 351 35.21 -6.78 -1.04
N ARG A 352 34.23 -7.68 -1.06
CA ARG A 352 33.57 -8.16 -2.29
C ARG A 352 32.37 -7.33 -2.72
N LEU A 353 31.81 -6.57 -1.79
CA LEU A 353 30.62 -5.76 -2.05
C LEU A 353 31.04 -4.35 -2.50
N ALA A 354 30.52 -3.92 -3.64
CA ALA A 354 30.65 -2.56 -4.13
C ALA A 354 29.26 -1.95 -4.27
N GLY A 355 29.07 -0.77 -3.69
CA GLY A 355 27.79 -0.03 -3.80
C GLY A 355 26.64 -0.63 -2.98
N VAL A 356 26.94 -1.42 -1.95
CA VAL A 356 25.94 -2.00 -1.03
C VAL A 356 26.28 -1.57 0.40
N ASP A 357 25.30 -1.06 1.12
CA ASP A 357 25.46 -0.67 2.52
C ASP A 357 25.54 -1.90 3.43
N VAL A 358 26.53 -1.93 4.36
CA VAL A 358 26.76 -3.07 5.23
C VAL A 358 26.47 -2.72 6.67
N HIS A 359 25.40 -3.31 7.23
CA HIS A 359 25.02 -3.16 8.64
C HIS A 359 25.51 -4.34 9.47
N ILE A 360 26.21 -4.07 10.56
CA ILE A 360 26.75 -5.09 11.44
C ILE A 360 25.92 -5.15 12.73
N LEU A 361 25.19 -6.25 12.94
CA LEU A 361 24.46 -6.51 14.16
C LEU A 361 25.37 -7.15 15.22
N ARG A 362 25.38 -6.58 16.41
CA ARG A 362 26.03 -7.20 17.57
C ARG A 362 25.22 -8.41 18.02
N VAL A 363 25.80 -9.59 17.92
CA VAL A 363 25.18 -10.84 18.42
C VAL A 363 25.63 -11.08 19.86
N ARG A 364 24.71 -10.98 20.85
CA ARG A 364 24.92 -11.48 22.21
C ARG A 364 24.67 -12.99 22.21
N GLU A 365 25.52 -13.78 22.84
CA GLU A 365 25.19 -15.18 23.10
C GLU A 365 24.06 -15.23 24.13
N PRO A 366 23.07 -16.15 23.97
CA PRO A 366 22.19 -16.48 25.06
C PRO A 366 23.08 -16.92 26.24
N ALA A 367 22.82 -16.41 27.44
CA ALA A 367 23.44 -16.92 28.66
C ALA A 367 23.13 -18.42 28.73
N VAL A 368 24.18 -19.25 28.83
CA VAL A 368 24.10 -20.69 29.03
C VAL A 368 23.52 -20.96 30.41
#